data_0f0103a5152c3a1ab948f58c9a4257c1
#
_entry.id   0f0103a5152c3a1ab948f58c9a4257c1
#
_cell.length_a   1.000
_cell.length_b   1.000
_cell.length_c   1.000
_cell.angle_alpha   90.00
_cell.angle_beta   90.00
_cell.angle_gamma   90.00
#
_symmetry.space_group_name_H-M   'P 1'
#
loop_
_entity.id
_entity.type
_entity.pdbx_description
1 polymer ?
#
loop_
_entity_poly.entity_id
_entity_poly.type
_entity_poly.pdbx_seq_one_letter_code
_entity_poly.pdbx_strand_id
1 'polypeptide(L)'
;MNKQQAETLWANLRSNLLAAEDNIRQIITTRAWEPLGYDTFAECWADRLSDLKLAGELRAVVVYAMFDDGATDRDVALAVDGVGVSTVTALRDAHRNGLDAGDAAYTTRSRGRARRGIPGQTVSVNIVMSEDEHRRLSAAAAFEGCSMKELARVGVLRYIDGMEWVA
;
A
#
# COMPACT_ATOMS: atom_id res chain seq x y z
N MET A 1 -0.33 -21.30 -32.94
CA MET A 1 0.83 -21.34 -32.03
C MET A 1 0.97 -22.75 -31.51
N ASN A 2 2.14 -23.35 -31.63
CA ASN A 2 2.39 -24.68 -31.08
C ASN A 2 2.97 -24.60 -29.65
N LYS A 3 3.05 -25.75 -28.94
CA LYS A 3 3.51 -25.81 -27.53
C LYS A 3 4.92 -25.22 -27.37
N GLN A 4 5.84 -25.53 -28.27
CA GLN A 4 7.23 -25.04 -28.21
C GLN A 4 7.32 -23.52 -28.37
N GLN A 5 6.53 -22.93 -29.26
CA GLN A 5 6.44 -21.47 -29.42
C GLN A 5 5.89 -20.82 -28.14
N ALA A 6 4.87 -21.41 -27.49
CA ALA A 6 4.35 -20.92 -26.25
C ALA A 6 5.39 -20.94 -25.11
N GLU A 7 6.12 -22.07 -24.96
CA GLU A 7 7.19 -22.19 -23.95
C GLU A 7 8.31 -21.17 -24.18
N THR A 8 8.71 -20.96 -25.44
CA THR A 8 9.71 -19.93 -25.77
C THR A 8 9.26 -18.54 -25.40
N LEU A 9 7.99 -18.19 -25.64
CA LEU A 9 7.45 -16.87 -25.25
C LEU A 9 7.46 -16.68 -23.73
N TRP A 10 7.08 -17.70 -22.97
CA TRP A 10 7.13 -17.65 -21.51
C TRP A 10 8.55 -17.54 -20.96
N ALA A 11 9.51 -18.27 -21.56
CA ALA A 11 10.92 -18.17 -21.17
C ALA A 11 11.49 -16.77 -21.47
N ASN A 12 11.19 -16.21 -22.63
CA ASN A 12 11.60 -14.84 -23.00
C ASN A 12 10.98 -13.79 -22.07
N LEU A 13 9.68 -13.89 -21.74
CA LEU A 13 9.02 -13.00 -20.80
C LEU A 13 9.71 -13.04 -19.44
N ARG A 14 9.98 -14.24 -18.91
CA ARG A 14 10.69 -14.40 -17.64
C ARG A 14 12.07 -13.75 -17.66
N SER A 15 12.84 -13.99 -18.72
CA SER A 15 14.18 -13.40 -18.88
C SER A 15 14.13 -11.88 -18.92
N ASN A 16 13.18 -11.31 -19.66
CA ASN A 16 13.01 -9.85 -19.75
C ASN A 16 12.61 -9.22 -18.41
N LEU A 17 11.75 -9.88 -17.63
CA LEU A 17 11.37 -9.40 -16.29
C LEU A 17 12.55 -9.42 -15.32
N LEU A 18 13.36 -10.47 -15.32
CA LEU A 18 14.57 -10.55 -14.51
C LEU A 18 15.60 -9.47 -14.91
N ALA A 19 15.83 -9.30 -16.22
CA ALA A 19 16.72 -8.26 -16.72
C ALA A 19 16.22 -6.84 -16.36
N ALA A 20 14.92 -6.60 -16.39
CA ALA A 20 14.35 -5.32 -15.97
C ALA A 20 14.57 -5.05 -14.48
N GLU A 21 14.41 -6.07 -13.63
CA GLU A 21 14.69 -5.96 -12.19
C GLU A 21 16.17 -5.62 -11.94
N ASP A 22 17.09 -6.35 -12.59
CA ASP A 22 18.54 -6.12 -12.48
C ASP A 22 18.91 -4.70 -12.94
N ASN A 23 18.31 -4.23 -14.06
CA ASN A 23 18.52 -2.87 -14.56
C ASN A 23 18.06 -1.81 -13.54
N ILE A 24 16.91 -2.00 -12.89
CA ILE A 24 16.42 -1.07 -11.86
C ILE A 24 17.39 -1.04 -10.69
N ARG A 25 17.85 -2.19 -10.20
CA ARG A 25 18.84 -2.27 -9.12
C ARG A 25 20.15 -1.58 -9.51
N GLN A 26 20.60 -1.75 -10.74
CA GLN A 26 21.81 -1.10 -11.25
C GLN A 26 21.62 0.42 -11.32
N ILE A 27 20.51 0.92 -11.84
CA ILE A 27 20.18 2.36 -11.89
C ILE A 27 20.25 2.96 -10.48
N ILE A 28 19.65 2.31 -9.49
CA ILE A 28 19.65 2.75 -8.10
C ILE A 28 21.08 2.76 -7.54
N THR A 29 21.80 1.67 -7.68
CA THR A 29 23.16 1.51 -7.10
C THR A 29 24.17 2.48 -7.71
N THR A 30 24.06 2.76 -9.02
CA THR A 30 24.99 3.65 -9.73
C THR A 30 24.55 5.11 -9.76
N ARG A 31 23.36 5.43 -9.23
CA ARG A 31 22.74 6.75 -9.31
C ARG A 31 22.67 7.28 -10.76
N ALA A 32 22.23 6.40 -11.67
CA ALA A 32 22.28 6.66 -13.11
C ALA A 32 21.43 7.86 -13.59
N TRP A 33 20.66 8.49 -12.71
CA TRP A 33 19.91 9.74 -12.99
C TRP A 33 20.79 11.00 -12.94
N GLU A 34 21.85 11.01 -12.12
CA GLU A 34 22.74 12.17 -11.98
C GLU A 34 23.42 12.58 -13.30
N PRO A 35 24.03 11.66 -14.08
CA PRO A 35 24.61 12.00 -15.37
C PRO A 35 23.59 12.48 -16.41
N LEU A 36 22.28 12.22 -16.17
CA LEU A 36 21.20 12.66 -17.06
C LEU A 36 20.67 14.05 -16.68
N GLY A 37 21.19 14.66 -15.59
CA GLY A 37 20.85 16.01 -15.16
C GLY A 37 19.61 16.10 -14.26
N TYR A 38 19.16 15.00 -13.68
CA TYR A 38 18.08 15.02 -12.69
C TYR A 38 18.67 15.17 -11.28
N ASP A 39 18.04 16.01 -10.46
CA ASP A 39 18.45 16.24 -9.08
C ASP A 39 18.10 15.06 -8.16
N THR A 40 16.99 14.35 -8.48
CA THR A 40 16.51 13.23 -7.67
C THR A 40 16.11 12.01 -8.51
N PHE A 41 16.18 10.83 -7.91
CA PHE A 41 15.70 9.60 -8.51
C PHE A 41 14.18 9.66 -8.79
N ALA A 42 13.41 10.25 -7.87
CA ALA A 42 11.97 10.39 -8.03
C ALA A 42 11.58 11.24 -9.26
N GLU A 43 12.32 12.33 -9.51
CA GLU A 43 12.12 13.19 -10.68
C GLU A 43 12.43 12.44 -11.99
N CYS A 44 13.57 11.75 -12.05
CA CYS A 44 13.94 10.93 -13.18
C CYS A 44 12.91 9.82 -13.46
N TRP A 45 12.44 9.17 -12.41
CA TRP A 45 11.43 8.12 -12.52
C TRP A 45 10.09 8.68 -13.04
N ALA A 46 9.64 9.79 -12.50
CA ALA A 46 8.39 10.45 -12.91
C ALA A 46 8.40 10.84 -14.39
N ASP A 47 9.54 11.33 -14.89
CA ASP A 47 9.69 11.72 -16.29
C ASP A 47 9.73 10.52 -17.25
N ARG A 48 10.41 9.43 -16.86
CA ARG A 48 10.74 8.33 -17.78
C ARG A 48 9.86 7.11 -17.66
N LEU A 49 9.29 6.84 -16.48
CA LEU A 49 8.66 5.58 -16.13
C LEU A 49 7.35 5.76 -15.31
N SER A 50 6.74 6.96 -15.33
CA SER A 50 5.53 7.26 -14.57
C SER A 50 4.34 6.36 -14.92
N ASP A 51 4.28 5.84 -16.15
CA ASP A 51 3.24 4.94 -16.64
C ASP A 51 3.48 3.47 -16.28
N LEU A 52 4.67 3.15 -15.73
CA LEU A 52 5.03 1.78 -15.39
C LEU A 52 4.40 1.34 -14.07
N LYS A 53 3.51 0.35 -14.14
CA LYS A 53 2.85 -0.24 -12.96
C LYS A 53 3.73 -1.30 -12.31
N LEU A 54 4.46 -0.89 -11.29
CA LEU A 54 5.21 -1.81 -10.46
C LEU A 54 4.31 -2.49 -9.41
N ALA A 55 4.63 -3.73 -9.06
CA ALA A 55 3.92 -4.48 -8.05
C ALA A 55 4.89 -5.17 -7.06
N GLY A 56 4.38 -5.43 -5.86
CA GLY A 56 5.09 -6.23 -4.86
C GLY A 56 6.41 -5.63 -4.39
N GLU A 57 7.41 -6.47 -4.30
CA GLU A 57 8.73 -6.15 -3.76
C GLU A 57 9.45 -5.09 -4.60
N LEU A 58 9.43 -5.23 -5.95
CA LEU A 58 10.11 -4.28 -6.82
C LEU A 58 9.63 -2.85 -6.64
N ARG A 59 8.32 -2.67 -6.43
CA ARG A 59 7.77 -1.35 -6.09
C ARG A 59 8.33 -0.82 -4.77
N ALA A 60 8.42 -1.68 -3.75
CA ALA A 60 8.98 -1.27 -2.46
C ALA A 60 10.47 -0.90 -2.57
N VAL A 61 11.26 -1.64 -3.36
CA VAL A 61 12.67 -1.32 -3.65
C VAL A 61 12.80 0.07 -4.27
N VAL A 62 12.01 0.37 -5.30
CA VAL A 62 12.02 1.68 -5.98
C VAL A 62 11.62 2.80 -5.02
N VAL A 63 10.55 2.61 -4.23
CA VAL A 63 10.08 3.58 -3.25
C VAL A 63 11.13 3.82 -2.15
N TYR A 64 11.79 2.79 -1.66
CA TYR A 64 12.87 2.92 -0.68
C TYR A 64 14.05 3.73 -1.22
N ALA A 65 14.46 3.45 -2.46
CA ALA A 65 15.52 4.22 -3.10
C ALA A 65 15.18 5.71 -3.25
N MET A 66 13.90 6.03 -3.53
CA MET A 66 13.44 7.43 -3.54
C MET A 66 13.52 8.07 -2.15
N PHE A 67 13.20 7.33 -1.08
CA PHE A 67 13.34 7.83 0.29
C PHE A 67 14.80 8.06 0.68
N ASP A 68 15.70 7.16 0.30
CA ASP A 68 17.14 7.29 0.53
C ASP A 68 17.73 8.50 -0.20
N ASP A 69 17.15 8.85 -1.36
CA ASP A 69 17.50 10.05 -2.13
C ASP A 69 16.76 11.32 -1.65
N GLY A 70 15.99 11.24 -0.56
CA GLY A 70 15.37 12.37 0.11
C GLY A 70 13.97 12.76 -0.38
N ALA A 71 13.33 11.97 -1.25
CA ALA A 71 11.99 12.26 -1.75
C ALA A 71 10.94 12.28 -0.62
N THR A 72 9.96 13.21 -0.73
CA THR A 72 8.83 13.26 0.18
C THR A 72 7.78 12.21 -0.18
N ASP A 73 6.83 11.90 0.75
CA ASP A 73 5.71 11.00 0.46
C ASP A 73 4.89 11.44 -0.75
N ARG A 74 4.79 12.75 -0.96
CA ARG A 74 4.05 13.34 -2.07
C ARG A 74 4.78 13.14 -3.39
N ASP A 75 6.09 13.36 -3.40
CA ASP A 75 6.92 13.17 -4.60
C ASP A 75 6.87 11.71 -5.05
N VAL A 76 7.00 10.77 -4.12
CA VAL A 76 6.88 9.32 -4.38
C VAL A 76 5.50 8.95 -4.91
N ALA A 77 4.42 9.48 -4.31
CA ALA A 77 3.05 9.21 -4.75
C ALA A 77 2.74 9.78 -6.14
N LEU A 78 3.44 10.83 -6.56
CA LEU A 78 3.35 11.40 -7.92
C LEU A 78 4.20 10.62 -8.92
N ALA A 79 5.37 10.13 -8.50
CA ALA A 79 6.32 9.46 -9.38
C ALA A 79 5.93 8.00 -9.70
N VAL A 80 5.26 7.31 -8.77
CA VAL A 80 4.95 5.86 -8.91
C VAL A 80 3.46 5.64 -9.11
N ASP A 81 3.05 5.24 -10.32
CA ASP A 81 1.63 4.98 -10.63
C ASP A 81 1.02 3.89 -9.74
N GLY A 82 -0.25 4.11 -9.40
CA GLY A 82 -1.03 3.17 -8.58
C GLY A 82 -0.65 3.12 -7.11
N VAL A 83 0.15 4.06 -6.61
CA VAL A 83 0.54 4.17 -5.20
C VAL A 83 -0.07 5.42 -4.56
N GLY A 84 -1.06 5.22 -3.70
CA GLY A 84 -1.62 6.33 -2.92
C GLY A 84 -0.73 6.73 -1.75
N VAL A 85 -0.84 8.00 -1.30
CA VAL A 85 -0.06 8.56 -0.18
C VAL A 85 -0.08 7.67 1.06
N SER A 86 -1.23 7.07 1.40
CA SER A 86 -1.32 6.16 2.56
C SER A 86 -0.46 4.90 2.44
N THR A 87 -0.27 4.41 1.21
CA THR A 87 0.63 3.27 0.94
C THR A 87 2.09 3.72 1.04
N VAL A 88 2.39 4.91 0.51
CA VAL A 88 3.73 5.52 0.59
C VAL A 88 4.12 5.73 2.05
N THR A 89 3.25 6.32 2.88
CA THR A 89 3.49 6.51 4.31
C THR A 89 3.74 5.18 5.02
N ALA A 90 2.95 4.13 4.72
CA ALA A 90 3.17 2.81 5.30
C ALA A 90 4.51 2.18 4.90
N LEU A 91 4.96 2.40 3.66
CA LEU A 91 6.28 1.98 3.19
C LEU A 91 7.40 2.79 3.85
N ARG A 92 7.22 4.11 4.06
CA ARG A 92 8.17 4.95 4.79
C ARG A 92 8.35 4.50 6.24
N ASP A 93 7.24 4.19 6.91
CA ASP A 93 7.29 3.68 8.28
C ASP A 93 8.01 2.33 8.34
N ALA A 94 7.76 1.43 7.39
CA ALA A 94 8.45 0.16 7.28
C ALA A 94 9.96 0.36 7.04
N HIS A 95 10.34 1.25 6.11
CA HIS A 95 11.73 1.60 5.82
C HIS A 95 12.45 2.17 7.05
N ARG A 96 11.84 3.12 7.77
CA ARG A 96 12.41 3.70 9.02
C ARG A 96 12.59 2.67 10.13
N ASN A 97 11.73 1.64 10.16
CA ASN A 97 11.83 0.54 11.11
C ASN A 97 12.78 -0.58 10.66
N GLY A 98 13.50 -0.40 9.56
CA GLY A 98 14.48 -1.34 9.05
C GLY A 98 13.91 -2.62 8.44
N LEU A 99 12.61 -2.62 8.07
CA LEU A 99 12.06 -3.73 7.30
C LEU A 99 12.62 -3.71 5.89
N ASP A 100 12.97 -4.89 5.38
CA ASP A 100 13.35 -5.00 3.96
C ASP A 100 12.14 -4.78 3.02
N ALA A 101 12.43 -4.56 1.74
CA ALA A 101 11.40 -4.23 0.75
C ALA A 101 10.39 -5.37 0.52
N GLY A 102 10.83 -6.64 0.64
CA GLY A 102 9.98 -7.82 0.51
C GLY A 102 8.98 -7.91 1.65
N ASP A 103 9.43 -7.78 2.89
CA ASP A 103 8.60 -7.79 4.09
C ASP A 103 7.62 -6.62 4.11
N ALA A 104 8.07 -5.42 3.71
CA ALA A 104 7.22 -4.24 3.60
C ALA A 104 6.12 -4.42 2.54
N ALA A 105 6.45 -4.97 1.38
CA ALA A 105 5.50 -5.28 0.32
C ALA A 105 4.46 -6.31 0.77
N TYR A 106 4.89 -7.36 1.50
CA TYR A 106 3.99 -8.37 2.05
C TYR A 106 3.04 -7.78 3.09
N THR A 107 3.55 -6.97 4.02
CA THR A 107 2.77 -6.33 5.09
C THR A 107 1.72 -5.37 4.51
N THR A 108 2.10 -4.57 3.52
CA THR A 108 1.20 -3.64 2.85
C THR A 108 0.09 -4.37 2.08
N ARG A 109 0.43 -5.49 1.42
CA ARG A 109 -0.52 -6.34 0.71
C ARG A 109 -1.48 -7.06 1.66
N SER A 110 -0.99 -7.52 2.80
CA SER A 110 -1.79 -8.19 3.83
C SER A 110 -2.81 -7.24 4.46
N ARG A 111 -2.42 -5.99 4.76
CA ARG A 111 -3.35 -4.94 5.21
C ARG A 111 -4.45 -4.64 4.18
N GLY A 112 -4.12 -4.64 2.90
CA GLY A 112 -5.09 -4.47 1.80
C GLY A 112 -6.07 -5.65 1.65
N ARG A 113 -5.63 -6.89 1.95
CA ARG A 113 -6.48 -8.09 1.98
C ARG A 113 -7.38 -8.13 3.21
N ALA A 114 -6.88 -7.76 4.37
CA ALA A 114 -7.64 -7.66 5.60
C ALA A 114 -8.85 -6.71 5.47
N ARG A 115 -8.69 -5.64 4.67
CA ARG A 115 -9.79 -4.70 4.36
C ARG A 115 -10.85 -5.27 3.41
N ARG A 116 -10.58 -6.37 2.69
CA ARG A 116 -11.51 -6.98 1.70
C ARG A 116 -12.31 -8.18 2.23
N GLY A 117 -12.34 -8.39 3.56
CA GLY A 117 -13.27 -9.33 4.19
C GLY A 117 -12.99 -10.81 3.88
N ILE A 118 -11.84 -11.33 4.34
CA ILE A 118 -11.66 -12.78 4.43
C ILE A 118 -12.44 -13.27 5.66
N PRO A 119 -13.19 -14.39 5.58
CA PRO A 119 -13.92 -14.92 6.74
C PRO A 119 -13.01 -15.05 7.96
N GLY A 120 -13.42 -14.47 9.10
CA GLY A 120 -12.67 -14.45 10.36
C GLY A 120 -11.76 -13.20 10.55
N GLN A 121 -11.71 -12.26 9.62
CA GLN A 121 -10.95 -11.02 9.77
C GLN A 121 -11.86 -9.83 10.14
N THR A 122 -11.27 -8.88 10.91
CA THR A 122 -11.94 -7.63 11.29
C THR A 122 -12.26 -6.78 10.07
N VAL A 123 -13.53 -6.50 9.83
CA VAL A 123 -13.99 -5.54 8.83
C VAL A 123 -14.20 -4.18 9.51
N SER A 124 -13.68 -3.11 8.93
CA SER A 124 -13.96 -1.76 9.42
C SER A 124 -15.25 -1.25 8.79
N VAL A 125 -16.18 -0.82 9.63
CA VAL A 125 -17.40 -0.13 9.22
C VAL A 125 -17.23 1.35 9.53
N ASN A 126 -17.39 2.21 8.51
CA ASN A 126 -17.38 3.65 8.69
C ASN A 126 -18.83 4.11 8.91
N ILE A 127 -19.09 4.70 10.07
CA ILE A 127 -20.39 5.28 10.40
C ILE A 127 -20.28 6.80 10.27
N VAL A 128 -21.09 7.38 9.39
CA VAL A 128 -21.21 8.83 9.26
C VAL A 128 -22.25 9.31 10.28
N MET A 129 -21.87 10.23 11.13
CA MET A 129 -22.72 10.78 12.19
C MET A 129 -22.76 12.29 12.08
N SER A 130 -23.87 12.89 12.51
CA SER A 130 -23.96 14.32 12.77
C SER A 130 -23.09 14.71 13.98
N GLU A 131 -22.78 15.99 14.11
CA GLU A 131 -22.00 16.49 15.25
C GLU A 131 -22.68 16.20 16.60
N ASP A 132 -24.00 16.27 16.65
CA ASP A 132 -24.77 15.96 17.86
C ASP A 132 -24.72 14.47 18.22
N GLU A 133 -24.82 13.58 17.23
CA GLU A 133 -24.69 12.13 17.44
C GLU A 133 -23.29 11.77 17.92
N HIS A 134 -22.25 12.38 17.32
CA HIS A 134 -20.88 12.20 17.75
C HIS A 134 -20.67 12.66 19.20
N ARG A 135 -21.20 13.81 19.58
CA ARG A 135 -21.14 14.36 20.96
C ARG A 135 -21.83 13.44 21.95
N ARG A 136 -23.01 12.93 21.60
CA ARG A 136 -23.76 11.98 22.44
C ARG A 136 -23.03 10.66 22.62
N LEU A 137 -22.45 10.12 21.53
CA LEU A 137 -21.66 8.88 21.59
C LEU A 137 -20.39 9.07 22.44
N SER A 138 -19.72 10.23 22.32
CA SER A 138 -18.55 10.57 23.12
C SER A 138 -18.87 10.65 24.60
N ALA A 139 -19.98 11.32 24.97
CA ALA A 139 -20.41 11.42 26.35
C ALA A 139 -20.80 10.06 26.95
N ALA A 140 -21.50 9.23 26.18
CA ALA A 140 -21.86 7.87 26.58
C ALA A 140 -20.61 6.97 26.78
N ALA A 141 -19.64 7.06 25.88
CA ALA A 141 -18.40 6.30 26.00
C ALA A 141 -17.58 6.71 27.24
N ALA A 142 -17.53 8.01 27.54
CA ALA A 142 -16.89 8.53 28.74
C ALA A 142 -17.60 8.03 30.03
N PHE A 143 -18.93 8.00 30.01
CA PHE A 143 -19.72 7.48 31.14
C PHE A 143 -19.50 5.98 31.38
N GLU A 144 -19.45 5.19 30.31
CA GLU A 144 -19.19 3.73 30.35
C GLU A 144 -17.70 3.38 30.56
N GLY A 145 -16.80 4.36 30.56
CA GLY A 145 -15.35 4.15 30.72
C GLY A 145 -14.70 3.38 29.57
N CYS A 146 -15.27 3.43 28.37
CA CYS A 146 -14.78 2.74 27.18
C CYS A 146 -14.52 3.72 26.02
N SER A 147 -13.89 3.24 24.94
CA SER A 147 -13.70 4.06 23.73
C SER A 147 -15.02 4.20 22.94
N MET A 148 -15.21 5.33 22.23
CA MET A 148 -16.35 5.49 21.30
C MET A 148 -16.44 4.34 20.28
N LYS A 149 -15.30 3.85 19.81
CA LYS A 149 -15.23 2.72 18.86
C LYS A 149 -15.79 1.44 19.47
N GLU A 150 -15.50 1.19 20.73
CA GLU A 150 -15.96 0.01 21.45
C GLU A 150 -17.45 0.09 21.76
N LEU A 151 -17.92 1.24 22.22
CA LEU A 151 -19.35 1.48 22.46
C LEU A 151 -20.16 1.35 21.17
N ALA A 152 -19.70 1.95 20.06
CA ALA A 152 -20.34 1.82 18.76
C ALA A 152 -20.39 0.35 18.28
N ARG A 153 -19.29 -0.40 18.46
CA ARG A 153 -19.23 -1.82 18.12
C ARG A 153 -20.26 -2.64 18.91
N VAL A 154 -20.33 -2.42 20.19
CA VAL A 154 -21.31 -3.12 21.06
C VAL A 154 -22.74 -2.79 20.66
N GLY A 155 -23.02 -1.50 20.36
CA GLY A 155 -24.34 -1.08 19.90
C GLY A 155 -24.74 -1.73 18.58
N VAL A 156 -23.85 -1.78 17.60
CA VAL A 156 -24.09 -2.45 16.31
C VAL A 156 -24.32 -3.95 16.51
N LEU A 157 -23.51 -4.64 17.30
CA LEU A 157 -23.67 -6.07 17.55
C LEU A 157 -24.99 -6.37 18.26
N ARG A 158 -25.37 -5.60 19.29
CA ARG A 158 -26.67 -5.74 19.98
C ARG A 158 -27.85 -5.52 19.02
N TYR A 159 -27.73 -4.57 18.10
CA TYR A 159 -28.76 -4.34 17.09
C TYR A 159 -28.86 -5.52 16.13
N ILE A 160 -27.75 -6.07 15.65
CA ILE A 160 -27.70 -7.25 14.76
C ILE A 160 -28.27 -8.50 15.46
N ASP A 161 -27.88 -8.74 16.72
CA ASP A 161 -28.33 -9.90 17.51
C ASP A 161 -29.84 -9.81 17.85
N GLY A 162 -30.39 -8.58 17.93
CA GLY A 162 -31.82 -8.33 18.15
C GLY A 162 -32.67 -8.40 16.87
N MET A 163 -32.07 -8.49 15.69
CA MET A 163 -32.79 -8.65 14.44
C MET A 163 -33.08 -10.14 14.19
N GLU A 164 -34.36 -10.54 14.20
CA GLU A 164 -34.76 -11.83 13.64
C GLU A 164 -34.59 -11.79 12.12
N TRP A 165 -33.51 -12.39 11.64
CA TRP A 165 -33.28 -12.54 10.20
C TRP A 165 -34.28 -13.59 9.68
N VAL A 166 -35.27 -13.13 8.96
CA VAL A 166 -36.15 -14.01 8.19
C VAL A 166 -35.32 -14.56 7.03
N ALA A 167 -34.97 -15.85 7.11
CA ALA A 167 -34.23 -16.59 6.10
C ALA A 167 -35.12 -16.92 4.90
#